data_a379bdfbb69580891fc16ba990adacdf
#
_entry.id   a379bdfbb69580891fc16ba990adacdf
#
_cell.length_a   1.000
_cell.length_b   1.000
_cell.length_c   1.000
_cell.angle_alpha   90.00
_cell.angle_beta   90.00
_cell.angle_gamma   90.00
#
_symmetry.space_group_name_H-M   'P 1'
#
loop_
_entity.id
_entity.type
_entity.pdbx_description
1 polymer ?
#
loop_
_entity_poly.entity_id
_entity_poly.type
_entity_poly.pdbx_seq_one_letter_code
_entity_poly.pdbx_strand_id
1 'polypeptide(L)'
;ELQSTEHQGPYKVSYLLKQPSEAILPLVRKKLRNSGLAALPHLKCHWYLDVVPLRASRAEAIRFLTLRWGLSLEKVLVIASQQGDDELIKGLTSSVIPFDHDSSLDGLRSQSRAFFSDSKYGVMDGLKHFRFFKSH
;
A
#
# COMPACT_ATOMS: atom_id res chain seq x y z
N GLU A 1 13.94 9.52 -15.31
CA GLU A 1 13.36 9.71 -16.65
C GLU A 1 11.85 9.59 -16.59
N LEU A 2 11.12 10.47 -17.29
CA LEU A 2 9.66 10.37 -17.39
C LEU A 2 9.31 9.12 -18.21
N GLN A 3 8.37 8.31 -17.74
CA GLN A 3 7.88 7.15 -18.49
C GLN A 3 7.01 7.58 -19.67
N SER A 4 6.78 6.65 -20.61
CA SER A 4 5.90 6.87 -21.77
C SER A 4 4.47 7.24 -21.34
N THR A 5 3.72 7.83 -22.26
CA THR A 5 2.34 8.29 -22.01
C THR A 5 1.38 7.20 -21.55
N GLU A 6 1.64 5.95 -21.92
CA GLU A 6 0.86 4.78 -21.48
C GLU A 6 0.91 4.54 -19.97
N HIS A 7 2.00 4.97 -19.31
CA HIS A 7 2.20 4.84 -17.87
C HIS A 7 1.77 6.09 -17.09
N GLN A 8 1.37 7.15 -17.79
CA GLN A 8 0.85 8.37 -17.19
C GLN A 8 -0.65 8.29 -16.97
N GLY A 9 -1.18 9.14 -16.13
CA GLY A 9 -2.61 9.25 -15.90
C GLY A 9 -3.00 10.65 -15.44
N PRO A 10 -4.30 10.98 -15.44
CA PRO A 10 -4.74 12.32 -15.06
C PRO A 10 -4.39 12.68 -13.59
N TYR A 11 -4.15 11.68 -12.76
CA TYR A 11 -3.80 11.83 -11.34
C TYR A 11 -2.49 11.11 -10.97
N LYS A 12 -1.65 10.81 -11.95
CA LYS A 12 -0.40 10.09 -11.73
C LYS A 12 0.66 10.53 -12.71
N VAL A 13 1.84 10.84 -12.21
CA VAL A 13 3.05 11.05 -13.02
C VAL A 13 4.05 9.98 -12.66
N SER A 14 4.49 9.21 -13.65
CA SER A 14 5.36 8.05 -13.48
C SER A 14 6.75 8.29 -14.06
N TYR A 15 7.76 7.94 -13.29
CA TYR A 15 9.17 8.04 -13.66
C TYR A 15 9.86 6.69 -13.55
N LEU A 16 10.81 6.43 -14.45
CA LEU A 16 11.78 5.36 -14.34
C LEU A 16 13.08 5.92 -13.74
N LEU A 17 13.56 5.30 -12.67
CA LEU A 17 14.83 5.68 -12.06
C LEU A 17 15.99 5.09 -12.89
N LYS A 18 17.06 5.85 -13.04
CA LYS A 18 18.30 5.35 -13.69
C LYS A 18 19.05 4.35 -12.82
N GLN A 19 18.88 4.45 -11.52
CA GLN A 19 19.43 3.54 -10.52
C GLN A 19 18.39 3.33 -9.42
N PRO A 20 18.22 2.09 -8.93
CA PRO A 20 17.30 1.81 -7.85
C PRO A 20 17.80 2.49 -6.56
N SER A 21 16.96 3.30 -5.92
CA SER A 21 17.34 3.97 -4.69
C SER A 21 16.11 4.40 -3.90
N GLU A 22 16.00 3.89 -2.68
CA GLU A 22 14.96 4.34 -1.74
C GLU A 22 15.26 5.74 -1.18
N ALA A 23 16.51 6.16 -1.18
CA ALA A 23 16.94 7.48 -0.72
C ALA A 23 16.32 8.64 -1.52
N ILE A 24 15.77 8.35 -2.70
CA ILE A 24 15.08 9.37 -3.52
C ILE A 24 13.75 9.82 -2.89
N LEU A 25 13.05 8.95 -2.15
CA LEU A 25 11.72 9.24 -1.61
C LEU A 25 11.69 10.48 -0.71
N PRO A 26 12.56 10.61 0.33
CA PRO A 26 12.57 11.79 1.18
C PRO A 26 12.94 13.07 0.40
N LEU A 27 13.80 12.96 -0.60
CA LEU A 27 14.19 14.12 -1.43
C LEU A 27 13.01 14.59 -2.28
N VAL A 28 12.30 13.68 -2.93
CA VAL A 28 11.12 14.02 -3.74
C VAL A 28 10.00 14.57 -2.85
N ARG A 29 9.73 13.96 -1.69
CA ARG A 29 8.75 14.48 -0.72
C ARG A 29 9.06 15.90 -0.29
N LYS A 30 10.33 16.18 0.02
CA LYS A 30 10.77 17.54 0.39
C LYS A 30 10.54 18.52 -0.77
N LYS A 31 10.89 18.12 -2.00
CA LYS A 31 10.72 18.97 -3.19
C LYS A 31 9.24 19.27 -3.45
N LEU A 32 8.37 18.26 -3.43
CA LEU A 32 6.93 18.43 -3.60
C LEU A 32 6.33 19.38 -2.57
N ARG A 33 6.70 19.22 -1.29
CA ARG A 33 6.28 20.09 -0.20
C ARG A 33 6.73 21.53 -0.41
N ASN A 34 7.99 21.73 -0.76
CA ASN A 34 8.55 23.06 -0.99
C ASN A 34 7.91 23.77 -2.19
N SER A 35 7.38 23.01 -3.15
CA SER A 35 6.62 23.51 -4.30
C SER A 35 5.13 23.71 -4.02
N GLY A 36 4.66 23.49 -2.79
CA GLY A 36 3.25 23.61 -2.42
C GLY A 36 2.35 22.53 -3.01
N LEU A 37 2.92 21.43 -3.50
CA LEU A 37 2.16 20.35 -4.13
C LEU A 37 1.71 19.32 -3.08
N ALA A 38 0.39 19.11 -2.96
CA ALA A 38 -0.21 18.09 -2.12
C ALA A 38 -0.16 16.72 -2.84
N ALA A 39 1.05 16.17 -2.97
CA ALA A 39 1.32 14.92 -3.65
C ALA A 39 2.30 14.03 -2.88
N LEU A 40 2.24 12.72 -3.13
CA LEU A 40 3.10 11.71 -2.53
C LEU A 40 3.85 10.91 -3.60
N PRO A 41 5.15 10.66 -3.40
CA PRO A 41 5.90 9.72 -4.20
C PRO A 41 5.72 8.30 -3.66
N HIS A 42 5.49 7.35 -4.55
CA HIS A 42 5.48 5.91 -4.30
C HIS A 42 6.54 5.23 -5.14
N LEU A 43 7.41 4.46 -4.50
CA LEU A 43 8.41 3.66 -5.20
C LEU A 43 7.87 2.24 -5.35
N LYS A 44 7.98 1.70 -6.57
CA LYS A 44 7.58 0.33 -6.90
C LYS A 44 8.75 -0.42 -7.51
N CYS A 45 8.97 -1.64 -7.04
CA CYS A 45 10.04 -2.51 -7.52
C CYS A 45 11.42 -1.82 -7.59
N HIS A 46 11.68 -0.85 -6.71
CA HIS A 46 12.89 -0.03 -6.60
C HIS A 46 13.20 0.85 -7.84
N TRP A 47 12.48 0.69 -8.96
CA TRP A 47 12.76 1.36 -10.23
C TRP A 47 11.72 2.38 -10.65
N TYR A 48 10.47 2.19 -10.25
CA TYR A 48 9.35 3.01 -10.72
C TYR A 48 8.91 3.97 -9.64
N LEU A 49 9.02 5.27 -9.92
CA LEU A 49 8.58 6.32 -9.01
C LEU A 49 7.28 6.92 -9.56
N ASP A 50 6.18 6.65 -8.88
CA ASP A 50 4.90 7.29 -9.14
C ASP A 50 4.70 8.48 -8.20
N VAL A 51 4.27 9.61 -8.74
CA VAL A 51 3.83 10.78 -7.97
C VAL A 51 2.32 10.89 -8.14
N VAL A 52 1.60 10.80 -7.03
CA VAL A 52 0.13 10.85 -7.01
C VAL A 52 -0.36 11.92 -6.04
N PRO A 53 -1.58 12.45 -6.20
CA PRO A 53 -2.18 13.34 -5.20
C PRO A 53 -2.20 12.72 -3.81
N LEU A 54 -2.06 13.54 -2.77
CA LEU A 54 -1.98 13.10 -1.36
C LEU A 54 -3.13 12.17 -0.94
N ARG A 55 -4.32 12.36 -1.51
CA ARG A 55 -5.52 11.55 -1.22
C ARG A 55 -5.78 10.43 -2.23
N ALA A 56 -4.91 10.24 -3.21
CA ALA A 56 -5.05 9.18 -4.22
C ALA A 56 -4.29 7.91 -3.80
N SER A 57 -4.37 7.53 -2.54
CA SER A 57 -3.80 6.29 -2.05
C SER A 57 -4.84 5.16 -2.02
N ARG A 58 -4.36 3.90 -2.05
CA ARG A 58 -5.23 2.73 -1.93
C ARG A 58 -5.95 2.70 -0.58
N ALA A 59 -5.28 3.11 0.48
CA ALA A 59 -5.87 3.21 1.81
C ALA A 59 -7.02 4.22 1.85
N GLU A 60 -6.85 5.39 1.25
CA GLU A 60 -7.92 6.39 1.17
C GLU A 60 -9.08 5.93 0.28
N ALA A 61 -8.81 5.21 -0.80
CA ALA A 61 -9.85 4.61 -1.65
C ALA A 61 -10.69 3.58 -0.87
N ILE A 62 -10.04 2.72 -0.09
CA ILE A 62 -10.73 1.76 0.79
C ILE A 62 -11.59 2.50 1.83
N ARG A 63 -11.05 3.52 2.47
CA ARG A 63 -11.80 4.35 3.44
C ARG A 63 -13.04 4.97 2.80
N PHE A 64 -12.88 5.57 1.62
CA PHE A 64 -13.99 6.18 0.90
C PHE A 64 -15.08 5.17 0.56
N LEU A 65 -14.72 4.02 -0.02
CA LEU A 65 -15.67 2.97 -0.38
C LEU A 65 -16.37 2.39 0.85
N THR A 66 -15.63 2.11 1.90
CA THR A 66 -16.14 1.57 3.16
C THR A 66 -17.18 2.50 3.77
N LEU A 67 -16.85 3.80 3.83
CA LEU A 67 -17.78 4.83 4.31
C LEU A 67 -19.03 4.92 3.42
N ARG A 68 -18.86 4.92 2.11
CA ARG A 68 -19.97 5.00 1.14
C ARG A 68 -20.93 3.81 1.26
N TRP A 69 -20.44 2.64 1.60
CA TRP A 69 -21.22 1.43 1.78
C TRP A 69 -21.75 1.25 3.21
N GLY A 70 -21.50 2.19 4.10
CA GLY A 70 -21.92 2.11 5.50
C GLY A 70 -21.25 0.99 6.28
N LEU A 71 -20.05 0.57 5.87
CA LEU A 71 -19.27 -0.47 6.54
C LEU A 71 -18.27 0.15 7.53
N SER A 72 -17.95 -0.59 8.59
CA SER A 72 -16.81 -0.27 9.46
C SER A 72 -15.51 -0.78 8.83
N LEU A 73 -14.42 0.00 8.92
CA LEU A 73 -13.09 -0.39 8.46
C LEU A 73 -12.61 -1.69 9.14
N GLU A 74 -13.05 -1.95 10.36
CA GLU A 74 -12.73 -3.18 11.09
C GLU A 74 -13.31 -4.45 10.44
N LYS A 75 -14.33 -4.29 9.59
CA LYS A 75 -14.94 -5.39 8.80
C LYS A 75 -14.29 -5.57 7.43
N VAL A 76 -13.28 -4.77 7.13
CA VAL A 76 -12.52 -4.86 5.87
C VAL A 76 -11.25 -5.64 6.11
N LEU A 77 -10.98 -6.60 5.25
CA LEU A 77 -9.74 -7.35 5.23
C LEU A 77 -9.00 -7.00 3.93
N VAL A 78 -7.73 -6.66 4.06
CA VAL A 78 -6.83 -6.38 2.95
C VAL A 78 -5.73 -7.44 2.86
N ILE A 79 -5.24 -7.68 1.67
CA ILE A 79 -4.08 -8.54 1.42
C ILE A 79 -2.95 -7.61 0.98
N ALA A 80 -1.83 -7.67 1.68
CA ALA A 80 -0.67 -6.84 1.45
C ALA A 80 0.57 -7.72 1.26
N SER A 81 1.24 -7.61 0.11
CA SER A 81 2.39 -8.47 -0.20
C SER A 81 3.56 -7.75 -0.85
N GLN A 82 3.38 -6.51 -1.30
CA GLN A 82 4.37 -5.79 -2.08
C GLN A 82 4.87 -4.54 -1.38
N GLN A 83 6.03 -4.08 -1.81
CA GLN A 83 6.54 -2.77 -1.43
C GLN A 83 5.50 -1.67 -1.69
N GLY A 84 5.25 -0.82 -0.70
CA GLY A 84 4.24 0.24 -0.75
C GLY A 84 2.85 -0.19 -0.27
N ASP A 85 2.66 -1.46 0.15
CA ASP A 85 1.42 -1.91 0.78
C ASP A 85 1.35 -1.55 2.27
N ASP A 86 2.40 -0.95 2.82
CA ASP A 86 2.48 -0.56 4.22
C ASP A 86 1.34 0.38 4.65
N GLU A 87 0.86 1.23 3.74
CA GLU A 87 -0.29 2.10 3.98
C GLU A 87 -1.60 1.34 4.27
N LEU A 88 -1.74 0.12 3.70
CA LEU A 88 -2.91 -0.74 3.90
C LEU A 88 -2.87 -1.42 5.28
N ILE A 89 -1.67 -1.66 5.80
CA ILE A 89 -1.45 -2.39 7.06
C ILE A 89 -1.59 -1.46 8.27
N LYS A 90 -1.21 -0.20 8.12
CA LYS A 90 -1.17 0.80 9.21
C LYS A 90 -2.54 1.36 9.62
N GLY A 91 -3.62 0.86 9.07
CA GLY A 91 -4.97 1.38 9.29
C GLY A 91 -5.79 0.56 10.31
N LEU A 92 -7.10 0.81 10.29
CA LEU A 92 -8.08 0.06 11.09
C LEU A 92 -8.57 -1.22 10.40
N THR A 93 -8.16 -1.47 9.17
CA THR A 93 -8.48 -2.69 8.43
C THR A 93 -7.70 -3.88 8.99
N SER A 94 -8.26 -5.07 8.90
CA SER A 94 -7.50 -6.30 9.13
C SER A 94 -6.63 -6.59 7.91
N SER A 95 -5.38 -7.00 8.12
CA SER A 95 -4.41 -7.19 7.04
C SER A 95 -3.83 -8.59 7.08
N VAL A 96 -3.79 -9.25 5.94
CA VAL A 96 -3.12 -10.54 5.75
C VAL A 96 -1.88 -10.33 4.91
N ILE A 97 -0.75 -10.78 5.42
CA ILE A 97 0.54 -10.69 4.74
C ILE A 97 0.99 -12.13 4.47
N PRO A 98 0.99 -12.59 3.19
CA PRO A 98 1.44 -13.92 2.80
C PRO A 98 2.93 -14.14 3.10
N PHE A 99 3.36 -15.41 3.12
CA PHE A 99 4.74 -15.79 3.45
C PHE A 99 5.78 -15.27 2.44
N ASP A 100 5.38 -15.09 1.19
CA ASP A 100 6.21 -14.62 0.07
C ASP A 100 6.14 -13.08 -0.13
N HIS A 101 5.80 -12.36 0.93
CA HIS A 101 5.73 -10.90 0.90
C HIS A 101 7.11 -10.24 0.75
N ASP A 102 7.11 -9.00 0.31
CA ASP A 102 8.31 -8.16 0.22
C ASP A 102 8.83 -7.84 1.63
N SER A 103 10.15 -7.96 1.84
CA SER A 103 10.81 -7.75 3.13
C SER A 103 10.64 -6.35 3.71
N SER A 104 10.27 -5.36 2.88
CA SER A 104 9.93 -4.01 3.37
C SER A 104 8.74 -3.98 4.34
N LEU A 105 7.91 -5.04 4.34
CA LEU A 105 6.75 -5.18 5.23
C LEU A 105 7.09 -5.81 6.59
N ASP A 106 8.26 -6.43 6.75
CA ASP A 106 8.65 -7.12 8.00
C ASP A 106 8.64 -6.22 9.23
N GLY A 107 8.98 -4.95 9.08
CA GLY A 107 8.92 -3.96 10.15
C GLY A 107 7.51 -3.70 10.71
N LEU A 108 6.48 -4.22 10.05
CA LEU A 108 5.07 -4.02 10.45
C LEU A 108 4.47 -5.21 11.22
N ARG A 109 5.27 -6.24 11.57
CA ARG A 109 4.82 -7.41 12.34
C ARG A 109 4.21 -7.06 13.71
N SER A 110 4.56 -5.91 14.27
CA SER A 110 4.00 -5.43 15.55
C SER A 110 2.63 -4.77 15.44
N GLN A 111 2.09 -4.60 14.23
CA GLN A 111 0.75 -4.01 14.04
C GLN A 111 -0.33 -4.98 14.53
N SER A 112 -1.19 -4.54 15.42
CA SER A 112 -2.17 -5.39 16.12
C SER A 112 -3.22 -6.05 15.21
N ARG A 113 -3.42 -5.51 14.02
CA ARG A 113 -4.39 -6.03 13.02
C ARG A 113 -3.72 -6.64 11.79
N ALA A 114 -2.43 -6.94 11.88
CA ALA A 114 -1.67 -7.57 10.82
C ALA A 114 -1.39 -9.04 11.16
N PHE A 115 -1.79 -9.94 10.27
CA PHE A 115 -1.50 -11.36 10.34
C PHE A 115 -0.47 -11.73 9.28
N PHE A 116 0.73 -12.08 9.72
CA PHE A 116 1.82 -12.58 8.86
C PHE A 116 1.75 -14.10 8.83
N SER A 117 1.51 -14.65 7.66
CA SER A 117 1.45 -16.10 7.48
C SER A 117 2.83 -16.66 7.14
N ASP A 118 3.16 -17.79 7.75
CA ASP A 118 4.36 -18.57 7.42
C ASP A 118 4.04 -19.74 6.47
N SER A 119 2.82 -19.79 5.97
CA SER A 119 2.28 -20.86 5.14
C SER A 119 2.05 -20.42 3.70
N LYS A 120 2.27 -21.33 2.74
CA LYS A 120 1.88 -21.13 1.33
C LYS A 120 0.37 -20.86 1.13
N TYR A 121 -0.45 -21.17 2.12
CA TYR A 121 -1.88 -20.90 2.13
C TYR A 121 -2.23 -19.58 2.85
N GLY A 122 -1.30 -18.67 2.95
CA GLY A 122 -1.33 -17.47 3.76
C GLY A 122 -2.63 -16.68 3.74
N VAL A 123 -3.24 -16.52 2.55
CA VAL A 123 -4.52 -15.81 2.43
C VAL A 123 -5.65 -16.59 3.15
N MET A 124 -5.72 -17.91 2.97
CA MET A 124 -6.74 -18.74 3.63
C MET A 124 -6.55 -18.77 5.15
N ASP A 125 -5.30 -18.83 5.59
CA ASP A 125 -4.98 -18.82 7.02
C ASP A 125 -5.37 -17.48 7.65
N GLY A 126 -5.13 -16.39 6.95
CA GLY A 126 -5.55 -15.05 7.39
C GLY A 126 -7.08 -14.91 7.45
N LEU A 127 -7.79 -15.41 6.46
CA LEU A 127 -9.26 -15.43 6.46
C LEU A 127 -9.83 -16.21 7.65
N LYS A 128 -9.21 -17.34 8.00
CA LYS A 128 -9.56 -18.15 9.19
C LYS A 128 -9.21 -17.39 10.47
N HIS A 129 -8.01 -16.82 10.56
CA HIS A 129 -7.54 -16.05 11.72
C HIS A 129 -8.51 -14.92 12.08
N PHE A 130 -8.94 -14.15 11.11
CA PHE A 130 -9.89 -13.07 11.31
C PHE A 130 -11.36 -13.53 11.30
N ARG A 131 -11.62 -14.82 11.25
CA ARG A 131 -12.98 -15.42 11.21
C ARG A 131 -13.86 -14.77 10.14
N PHE A 132 -13.27 -14.51 8.96
CA PHE A 132 -13.95 -13.84 7.86
C PHE A 132 -15.07 -14.69 7.28
N PHE A 133 -14.92 -16.01 7.32
CA PHE A 133 -15.99 -16.95 7.05
C PHE A 133 -16.64 -17.40 8.36
N LYS A 134 -17.95 -17.23 8.48
CA LYS A 134 -18.70 -17.91 9.54
C LYS A 134 -18.66 -19.41 9.24
N SER A 135 -18.14 -20.22 10.16
CA SER A 135 -18.39 -21.65 10.15
C SER A 135 -19.89 -21.83 10.36
N HIS A 136 -20.58 -22.32 9.35
CA HIS A 136 -21.93 -22.83 9.52
C HIS A 136 -21.86 -24.20 10.18
#